data_dae3f7a0e9019664e74d65154570bbcc
#
_entry.id   dae3f7a0e9019664e74d65154570bbcc
#
_cell.length_a   1.000
_cell.length_b   1.000
_cell.length_c   1.000
_cell.angle_alpha   90.00
_cell.angle_beta   90.00
_cell.angle_gamma   90.00
#
_symmetry.space_group_name_H-M   'P 1'
#
loop_
_entity.id
_entity.type
_entity.pdbx_description
1 polymer ?
#
loop_
_entity_poly.entity_id
_entity_poly.type
_entity_poly.pdbx_seq_one_letter_code
_entity_poly.pdbx_strand_id
1 'polypeptide(L)'
;MLAVLLALAGGAVATTSAQAQESDKTLKVSLVGDIDTFNPFLAILLSSTGLNRYQYEALVGYGKNSEPVPGIAEKWETSNQGKTWTFTIGEDRKWSDGEQITADDVVYTYTSILETPALQEANGGLVTNIDKVEASDPQTVVFTLKSAQASNPGQEIPIVPEHIWSEQDATKFKADSDVVGSGPYTLTSFKTGQTVEMKANPHFWRGKSKIDGLTFVSYKNSDAAVQGLKSGDIDLVDGLTPAQYESLEKSDNIKLNAGIGRRYQALAINPGAIDKDGKPMGDGNPALKDEKLRQAIFMAIDKETIVKRVLNGLGTVGQTEVPATYQDYFGFADGHEAVPFDLDAANQLLDDAGYEKGADGIREDKQGEPLVLRLMGRNTESPHAQMADFVESWLKEIGIGTETQLVTPDKVNEDSTLGKYDLYFTGWSLGPDPDAQLAMNTCDSRPNADGSGNTSENNWCSSEFDQLFKAQHAELDKAKRADLVKQAFTTIYEAYVSNPIYYIKPLEAYRSDRVDGFVTQPEKGGVILNQNGYWGLYSAELTSADAADDGGTPGWLIPAAVVVVLAGIAGFVAVRRRGGAAEDRE
;
A
#
# COMPACT_ATOMS: atom_id res chain seq x y z
N MET A 1 35.85 80.60 15.94
CA MET A 1 35.82 80.79 14.50
C MET A 1 35.53 79.39 13.89
N LEU A 2 34.33 79.26 13.35
CA LEU A 2 33.73 78.07 12.79
C LEU A 2 34.25 77.85 11.35
N ALA A 3 34.70 76.68 10.99
CA ALA A 3 34.90 76.31 9.58
C ALA A 3 34.04 75.10 9.26
N VAL A 4 33.06 75.29 8.40
CA VAL A 4 32.14 74.29 7.87
C VAL A 4 32.83 73.62 6.68
N LEU A 5 32.96 72.29 6.74
CA LEU A 5 33.33 71.45 5.60
C LEU A 5 32.13 70.67 5.09
N LEU A 6 31.61 71.07 3.92
CA LEU A 6 30.64 70.25 3.18
C LEU A 6 31.38 69.09 2.48
N ALA A 7 31.02 67.89 2.80
CA ALA A 7 31.38 66.69 2.04
C ALA A 7 30.19 66.28 1.16
N LEU A 8 30.39 66.37 -0.16
CA LEU A 8 29.49 65.80 -1.18
C LEU A 8 29.63 64.25 -1.18
N ALA A 9 28.60 63.57 -0.68
CA ALA A 9 28.48 62.12 -0.84
C ALA A 9 27.71 61.84 -2.14
N GLY A 10 28.44 61.37 -3.15
CA GLY A 10 27.88 60.81 -4.39
C GLY A 10 27.18 59.51 -4.09
N GLY A 11 25.85 59.47 -4.19
CA GLY A 11 25.06 58.22 -4.06
C GLY A 11 25.25 57.32 -5.28
N ALA A 12 25.97 56.24 -5.11
CA ALA A 12 25.91 55.12 -6.04
C ALA A 12 24.57 54.37 -5.82
N VAL A 13 23.63 54.55 -6.74
CA VAL A 13 22.43 53.73 -6.82
C VAL A 13 22.87 52.34 -7.26
N ALA A 14 23.05 51.44 -6.31
CA ALA A 14 23.17 50.02 -6.59
C ALA A 14 21.78 49.55 -7.06
N THR A 15 21.62 49.34 -8.36
CA THR A 15 20.50 48.58 -8.90
C THR A 15 20.72 47.12 -8.47
N THR A 16 20.13 46.74 -7.34
CA THR A 16 19.91 45.35 -7.03
C THR A 16 18.90 44.83 -8.07
N SER A 17 19.42 44.07 -9.03
CA SER A 17 18.58 43.20 -9.84
C SER A 17 17.83 42.31 -8.86
N ALA A 18 16.53 42.55 -8.69
CA ALA A 18 15.63 41.57 -8.11
C ALA A 18 15.73 40.34 -9.00
N GLN A 19 16.48 39.33 -8.59
CA GLN A 19 16.27 38.00 -9.10
C GLN A 19 14.82 37.68 -8.77
N ALA A 20 14.00 37.53 -9.80
CA ALA A 20 12.69 36.93 -9.66
C ALA A 20 12.93 35.58 -8.98
N GLN A 21 12.48 35.44 -7.76
CA GLN A 21 12.45 34.18 -7.07
C GLN A 21 11.47 33.34 -7.88
N GLU A 22 11.98 32.35 -8.64
CA GLU A 22 11.17 31.36 -9.32
C GLU A 22 10.23 30.81 -8.27
N SER A 23 8.93 30.94 -8.49
CA SER A 23 7.92 30.40 -7.57
C SER A 23 8.20 28.92 -7.42
N ASP A 24 8.43 28.47 -6.19
CA ASP A 24 8.74 27.08 -5.86
C ASP A 24 7.52 26.22 -6.17
N LYS A 25 7.52 25.58 -7.35
CA LYS A 25 6.45 24.69 -7.80
C LYS A 25 6.54 23.32 -7.11
N THR A 26 6.57 23.33 -5.79
CA THR A 26 6.64 22.15 -4.96
C THR A 26 5.27 21.76 -4.42
N LEU A 27 4.88 20.49 -4.59
CA LEU A 27 3.68 19.90 -4.02
C LEU A 27 4.02 19.27 -2.67
N LYS A 28 3.25 19.61 -1.63
CA LYS A 28 3.42 19.06 -0.29
C LYS A 28 2.38 17.99 0.00
N VAL A 29 2.83 16.80 0.33
CA VAL A 29 2.01 15.61 0.55
C VAL A 29 2.19 15.11 1.98
N SER A 30 1.13 14.64 2.63
CA SER A 30 1.27 13.99 3.93
C SER A 30 2.04 12.67 3.82
N LEU A 31 2.80 12.35 4.84
CA LEU A 31 3.39 11.04 5.06
C LEU A 31 3.03 10.58 6.48
N VAL A 32 2.12 9.60 6.56
CA VAL A 32 1.75 8.95 7.83
C VAL A 32 2.30 7.54 7.80
N GLY A 33 3.31 7.27 8.62
CA GLY A 33 4.02 5.99 8.67
C GLY A 33 5.54 6.18 8.65
N ASP A 34 6.22 5.09 8.92
CA ASP A 34 7.67 5.07 8.97
C ASP A 34 8.27 4.73 7.59
N ILE A 35 9.51 5.15 7.39
CA ILE A 35 10.36 4.75 6.27
C ILE A 35 11.47 3.86 6.83
N ASP A 36 11.58 2.62 6.33
CA ASP A 36 12.65 1.70 6.70
C ASP A 36 13.94 2.05 5.95
N THR A 37 13.87 2.24 4.62
CA THR A 37 15.02 2.57 3.79
C THR A 37 14.59 3.13 2.43
N PHE A 38 15.49 3.85 1.74
CA PHE A 38 15.36 4.20 0.32
C PHE A 38 16.12 3.25 -0.60
N ASN A 39 16.81 2.25 -0.03
CA ASN A 39 17.44 1.19 -0.80
C ASN A 39 16.37 0.27 -1.41
N PRO A 40 16.17 0.24 -2.73
CA PRO A 40 15.09 -0.54 -3.36
C PRO A 40 15.25 -2.06 -3.20
N PHE A 41 16.47 -2.53 -2.90
CA PHE A 41 16.72 -3.95 -2.63
C PHE A 41 16.26 -4.39 -1.25
N LEU A 42 16.14 -3.47 -0.29
CA LEU A 42 15.86 -3.76 1.13
C LEU A 42 14.54 -3.19 1.62
N ALA A 43 13.91 -2.28 0.87
CA ALA A 43 12.66 -1.64 1.26
C ALA A 43 11.51 -2.63 1.33
N ILE A 44 10.86 -2.73 2.51
CA ILE A 44 9.73 -3.63 2.76
C ILE A 44 8.46 -2.82 3.05
N LEU A 45 8.58 -1.69 3.77
CA LEU A 45 7.43 -0.88 4.11
C LEU A 45 6.77 -0.26 2.87
N LEU A 46 5.45 -0.25 2.87
CA LEU A 46 4.65 0.30 1.75
C LEU A 46 4.96 1.77 1.47
N SER A 47 5.26 2.56 2.51
CA SER A 47 5.72 3.95 2.38
C SER A 47 7.03 4.06 1.60
N SER A 48 8.02 3.23 1.94
CA SER A 48 9.33 3.22 1.28
C SER A 48 9.25 2.72 -0.15
N THR A 49 8.58 1.58 -0.39
CA THR A 49 8.39 1.03 -1.75
C THR A 49 7.56 1.97 -2.63
N GLY A 50 6.55 2.66 -2.05
CA GLY A 50 5.76 3.66 -2.73
C GLY A 50 6.60 4.87 -3.18
N LEU A 51 7.52 5.36 -2.32
CA LEU A 51 8.42 6.46 -2.66
C LEU A 51 9.48 6.05 -3.68
N ASN A 52 9.96 4.81 -3.63
CA ASN A 52 10.91 4.29 -4.61
C ASN A 52 10.34 4.24 -6.03
N ARG A 53 9.02 4.07 -6.21
CA ARG A 53 8.37 4.11 -7.54
C ARG A 53 8.45 5.47 -8.23
N TYR A 54 8.64 6.56 -7.48
CA TYR A 54 8.91 7.87 -8.08
C TYR A 54 10.35 8.00 -8.57
N GLN A 55 11.27 7.23 -8.01
CA GLN A 55 12.71 7.33 -8.26
C GLN A 55 13.22 6.36 -9.32
N TYR A 56 12.70 5.13 -9.31
CA TYR A 56 13.19 4.05 -10.16
C TYR A 56 12.04 3.41 -10.93
N GLU A 57 12.20 3.25 -12.22
CA GLU A 57 11.30 2.44 -13.02
C GLU A 57 11.76 0.97 -13.04
N ALA A 58 10.79 0.06 -13.18
CA ALA A 58 11.04 -1.32 -13.58
C ALA A 58 11.20 -1.41 -15.11
N LEU A 59 11.55 -2.58 -15.64
CA LEU A 59 11.56 -2.83 -17.08
C LEU A 59 10.18 -2.58 -17.69
N VAL A 60 9.14 -3.07 -17.04
CA VAL A 60 7.74 -2.90 -17.44
C VAL A 60 6.99 -2.17 -16.33
N GLY A 61 6.45 -1.02 -16.65
CA GLY A 61 5.67 -0.21 -15.73
C GLY A 61 4.19 -0.57 -15.71
N TYR A 62 3.44 0.15 -14.89
CA TYR A 62 1.98 0.05 -14.80
C TYR A 62 1.32 1.27 -15.42
N GLY A 63 0.37 1.04 -16.33
CA GLY A 63 -0.47 2.06 -16.92
C GLY A 63 -1.52 2.61 -15.94
N LYS A 64 -2.34 3.51 -16.44
CA LYS A 64 -3.36 4.21 -15.64
C LYS A 64 -4.47 3.28 -15.11
N ASN A 65 -4.64 2.11 -15.72
CA ASN A 65 -5.57 1.09 -15.24
C ASN A 65 -4.84 -0.17 -14.74
N SER A 66 -3.58 0.00 -14.34
CA SER A 66 -2.69 -1.08 -13.88
C SER A 66 -2.29 -2.11 -14.94
N GLU A 67 -2.56 -1.84 -16.23
CA GLU A 67 -2.09 -2.65 -17.34
C GLU A 67 -0.57 -2.53 -17.53
N PRO A 68 0.12 -3.59 -17.99
CA PRO A 68 1.54 -3.51 -18.32
C PRO A 68 1.79 -2.50 -19.46
N VAL A 69 2.69 -1.55 -19.23
CA VAL A 69 3.10 -0.53 -20.20
C VAL A 69 4.63 -0.43 -20.26
N PRO A 70 5.21 0.14 -21.32
CA PRO A 70 6.64 0.42 -21.35
C PRO A 70 7.12 1.18 -20.10
N GLY A 71 8.20 0.70 -19.50
CA GLY A 71 9.02 1.36 -18.50
C GLY A 71 10.40 1.63 -19.07
N ILE A 72 11.44 1.06 -18.47
CA ILE A 72 12.79 1.07 -19.06
C ILE A 72 12.80 0.30 -20.39
N ALA A 73 12.13 -0.85 -20.44
CA ALA A 73 11.90 -1.54 -21.71
C ALA A 73 10.79 -0.87 -22.52
N GLU A 74 11.03 -0.63 -23.81
CA GLU A 74 10.00 -0.15 -24.75
C GLU A 74 9.09 -1.26 -25.25
N LYS A 75 9.59 -2.49 -25.30
CA LYS A 75 8.85 -3.69 -25.71
C LYS A 75 9.43 -4.95 -25.09
N TRP A 76 8.62 -5.98 -25.05
CA TRP A 76 9.03 -7.32 -24.61
C TRP A 76 8.27 -8.41 -25.37
N GLU A 77 8.88 -9.57 -25.43
CA GLU A 77 8.28 -10.75 -26.04
C GLU A 77 8.65 -12.02 -25.27
N THR A 78 7.82 -13.06 -25.42
CA THR A 78 8.05 -14.36 -24.82
C THR A 78 8.28 -15.41 -25.90
N SER A 79 9.15 -16.36 -25.60
CA SER A 79 9.42 -17.52 -26.42
C SER A 79 9.57 -18.77 -25.55
N ASN A 80 9.84 -19.90 -26.18
CA ASN A 80 10.05 -21.17 -25.47
C ASN A 80 8.91 -21.47 -24.47
N GLN A 81 7.65 -21.25 -24.91
CA GLN A 81 6.43 -21.47 -24.11
C GLN A 81 6.43 -20.69 -22.76
N GLY A 82 6.89 -19.44 -22.77
CA GLY A 82 6.90 -18.57 -21.57
C GLY A 82 8.10 -18.77 -20.65
N LYS A 83 9.11 -19.56 -21.05
CA LYS A 83 10.35 -19.74 -20.29
C LYS A 83 11.44 -18.73 -20.66
N THR A 84 11.29 -18.02 -21.75
CA THR A 84 12.26 -17.01 -22.17
C THR A 84 11.54 -15.70 -22.42
N TRP A 85 12.00 -14.64 -21.77
CA TRP A 85 11.50 -13.28 -21.93
C TRP A 85 12.63 -12.41 -22.46
N THR A 86 12.37 -11.70 -23.55
CA THR A 86 13.30 -10.77 -24.15
C THR A 86 12.76 -9.36 -24.04
N PHE A 87 13.53 -8.46 -23.45
CA PHE A 87 13.18 -7.05 -23.24
C PHE A 87 14.11 -6.19 -24.10
N THR A 88 13.54 -5.20 -24.80
CA THR A 88 14.34 -4.19 -25.52
C THR A 88 14.25 -2.87 -24.75
N ILE A 89 15.38 -2.35 -24.35
CA ILE A 89 15.50 -1.05 -23.66
C ILE A 89 15.34 0.07 -24.67
N GLY A 90 14.57 1.11 -24.33
CA GLY A 90 14.37 2.26 -25.21
C GLY A 90 15.64 3.11 -25.35
N GLU A 91 15.93 3.57 -26.56
CA GLU A 91 17.10 4.40 -26.85
C GLU A 91 17.11 5.77 -26.14
N ASP A 92 15.94 6.25 -25.72
CA ASP A 92 15.72 7.51 -25.02
C ASP A 92 15.75 7.37 -23.48
N ARG A 93 16.03 6.18 -22.97
CA ARG A 93 16.08 5.92 -21.52
C ARG A 93 17.37 6.42 -20.91
N LYS A 94 17.25 7.38 -19.97
CA LYS A 94 18.39 7.97 -19.29
C LYS A 94 18.19 8.03 -17.79
N TRP A 95 19.29 7.90 -17.07
CA TRP A 95 19.35 8.24 -15.67
C TRP A 95 19.21 9.75 -15.44
N SER A 96 18.92 10.17 -14.23
CA SER A 96 18.74 11.60 -13.89
C SER A 96 20.02 12.44 -13.96
N ASP A 97 21.18 11.82 -14.01
CA ASP A 97 22.49 12.45 -14.27
C ASP A 97 22.83 12.57 -15.75
N GLY A 98 21.99 11.98 -16.62
CA GLY A 98 22.12 12.04 -18.07
C GLY A 98 22.80 10.82 -18.72
N GLU A 99 23.35 9.89 -17.92
CA GLU A 99 23.92 8.64 -18.42
C GLU A 99 22.83 7.76 -19.06
N GLN A 100 23.22 6.96 -20.07
CA GLN A 100 22.31 6.08 -20.80
C GLN A 100 21.99 4.85 -19.96
N ILE A 101 20.70 4.47 -19.89
CA ILE A 101 20.28 3.19 -19.30
C ILE A 101 20.54 2.08 -20.30
N THR A 102 21.21 1.02 -19.86
CA THR A 102 21.62 -0.11 -20.69
C THR A 102 21.16 -1.46 -20.11
N ALA A 103 21.36 -2.51 -20.89
CA ALA A 103 21.10 -3.88 -20.46
C ALA A 103 21.95 -4.30 -19.25
N ASP A 104 23.15 -3.70 -19.09
CA ASP A 104 24.05 -4.01 -17.97
C ASP A 104 23.47 -3.55 -16.64
N ASP A 105 22.76 -2.40 -16.57
CA ASP A 105 22.04 -1.96 -15.37
C ASP A 105 21.00 -2.99 -14.91
N VAL A 106 20.31 -3.60 -15.88
CA VAL A 106 19.29 -4.63 -15.60
C VAL A 106 19.95 -5.92 -15.11
N VAL A 107 20.99 -6.37 -15.81
CA VAL A 107 21.76 -7.56 -15.42
C VAL A 107 22.34 -7.38 -14.03
N TYR A 108 22.98 -6.22 -13.75
CA TYR A 108 23.48 -5.90 -12.42
C TYR A 108 22.40 -6.00 -11.34
N THR A 109 21.25 -5.37 -11.58
CA THR A 109 20.14 -5.35 -10.61
C THR A 109 19.67 -6.76 -10.25
N TYR A 110 19.35 -7.56 -11.25
CA TYR A 110 18.81 -8.90 -11.00
C TYR A 110 19.87 -9.87 -10.47
N THR A 111 21.10 -9.81 -10.98
CA THR A 111 22.20 -10.66 -10.50
C THR A 111 22.54 -10.35 -9.05
N SER A 112 22.52 -9.07 -8.66
CA SER A 112 22.73 -8.66 -7.26
C SER A 112 21.74 -9.34 -6.31
N ILE A 113 20.45 -9.40 -6.67
CA ILE A 113 19.43 -10.08 -5.87
C ILE A 113 19.64 -11.60 -5.89
N LEU A 114 19.89 -12.20 -7.07
CA LEU A 114 20.03 -13.64 -7.23
C LEU A 114 21.23 -14.21 -6.47
N GLU A 115 22.34 -13.48 -6.40
CA GLU A 115 23.61 -13.93 -5.82
C GLU A 115 23.81 -13.51 -4.36
N THR A 116 23.03 -12.53 -3.84
CA THR A 116 23.21 -11.99 -2.50
C THR A 116 22.03 -12.31 -1.59
N PRO A 117 22.13 -13.30 -0.68
CA PRO A 117 21.01 -13.69 0.18
C PRO A 117 20.36 -12.54 0.96
N ALA A 118 21.15 -11.57 1.43
CA ALA A 118 20.63 -10.41 2.15
C ALA A 118 19.74 -9.50 1.29
N LEU A 119 19.89 -9.50 -0.04
CA LEU A 119 19.06 -8.74 -0.97
C LEU A 119 17.82 -9.52 -1.42
N GLN A 120 17.72 -10.80 -1.06
CA GLN A 120 16.55 -11.65 -1.33
C GLN A 120 15.45 -11.45 -0.31
N GLU A 121 15.72 -10.86 0.86
CA GLU A 121 14.75 -10.70 1.95
C GLU A 121 13.50 -9.92 1.48
N ALA A 122 13.67 -8.84 0.74
CA ALA A 122 12.56 -8.03 0.22
C ALA A 122 12.03 -8.54 -1.13
N ASN A 123 12.91 -9.00 -2.04
CA ASN A 123 12.57 -9.24 -3.45
C ASN A 123 12.77 -10.69 -3.91
N GLY A 124 13.21 -11.59 -3.04
CA GLY A 124 13.54 -12.97 -3.40
C GLY A 124 12.39 -13.74 -4.04
N GLY A 125 11.17 -13.53 -3.56
CA GLY A 125 9.98 -14.15 -4.13
C GLY A 125 9.75 -13.80 -5.61
N LEU A 126 10.12 -12.59 -6.03
CA LEU A 126 9.95 -12.11 -7.41
C LEU A 126 10.97 -12.70 -8.39
N VAL A 127 12.12 -13.15 -7.90
CA VAL A 127 13.20 -13.70 -8.74
C VAL A 127 13.35 -15.23 -8.64
N THR A 128 12.58 -15.89 -7.79
CA THR A 128 12.71 -17.32 -7.49
C THR A 128 12.67 -18.20 -8.74
N ASN A 129 11.82 -17.87 -9.71
CA ASN A 129 11.67 -18.61 -10.97
C ASN A 129 12.70 -18.20 -12.04
N ILE A 130 13.53 -17.18 -11.80
CA ILE A 130 14.57 -16.76 -12.72
C ILE A 130 15.77 -17.69 -12.58
N ASP A 131 16.22 -18.26 -13.69
CA ASP A 131 17.44 -19.06 -13.78
C ASP A 131 18.63 -18.19 -14.15
N LYS A 132 18.44 -17.28 -15.13
CA LYS A 132 19.50 -16.42 -15.66
C LYS A 132 18.96 -15.13 -16.26
N VAL A 133 19.74 -14.05 -16.14
CA VAL A 133 19.52 -12.76 -16.83
C VAL A 133 20.81 -12.38 -17.56
N GLU A 134 20.72 -12.08 -18.85
CA GLU A 134 21.88 -11.77 -19.71
C GLU A 134 21.59 -10.59 -20.63
N ALA A 135 22.62 -9.77 -20.84
CA ALA A 135 22.64 -8.79 -21.92
C ALA A 135 23.16 -9.47 -23.20
N SER A 136 22.38 -9.47 -24.27
CA SER A 136 22.84 -9.93 -25.59
C SER A 136 23.51 -8.80 -26.39
N ASP A 137 23.13 -7.57 -26.10
CA ASP A 137 23.71 -6.31 -26.57
C ASP A 137 23.31 -5.19 -25.59
N PRO A 138 23.81 -3.94 -25.73
CA PRO A 138 23.51 -2.87 -24.75
C PRO A 138 22.03 -2.52 -24.59
N GLN A 139 21.14 -2.96 -25.48
CA GLN A 139 19.71 -2.65 -25.46
C GLN A 139 18.82 -3.88 -25.29
N THR A 140 19.39 -5.09 -25.27
CA THR A 140 18.59 -6.32 -25.23
C THR A 140 18.94 -7.16 -24.01
N VAL A 141 17.95 -7.39 -23.17
CA VAL A 141 18.05 -8.27 -21.99
C VAL A 141 17.22 -9.52 -22.18
N VAL A 142 17.80 -10.66 -21.88
CA VAL A 142 17.15 -11.99 -21.97
C VAL A 142 17.06 -12.62 -20.58
N PHE A 143 15.84 -12.94 -20.18
CA PHE A 143 15.54 -13.71 -18.96
C PHE A 143 15.28 -15.16 -19.35
N THR A 144 15.97 -16.09 -18.74
CA THR A 144 15.67 -17.51 -18.79
C THR A 144 15.02 -17.93 -17.48
N LEU A 145 13.85 -18.55 -17.55
CA LEU A 145 13.08 -19.00 -16.39
C LEU A 145 13.18 -20.53 -16.21
N LYS A 146 13.15 -20.98 -14.96
CA LYS A 146 13.13 -22.40 -14.57
C LYS A 146 11.87 -23.11 -15.06
N SER A 147 10.71 -22.42 -14.99
CA SER A 147 9.40 -22.88 -15.47
C SER A 147 8.68 -21.78 -16.25
N ALA A 148 7.68 -22.18 -17.05
CA ALA A 148 6.82 -21.20 -17.73
C ALA A 148 6.08 -20.32 -16.71
N GLN A 149 5.99 -19.04 -17.03
CA GLN A 149 5.36 -18.04 -16.18
C GLN A 149 4.62 -17.01 -17.03
N ALA A 150 3.38 -16.71 -16.66
CA ALA A 150 2.56 -15.71 -17.35
C ALA A 150 2.74 -14.30 -16.76
N SER A 151 2.99 -14.20 -15.46
CA SER A 151 3.36 -12.93 -14.83
C SER A 151 4.70 -12.42 -15.38
N ASN A 152 4.76 -11.12 -15.69
CA ASN A 152 5.93 -10.54 -16.34
C ASN A 152 7.09 -10.36 -15.35
N PRO A 153 8.24 -11.05 -15.52
CA PRO A 153 9.37 -10.95 -14.59
C PRO A 153 10.07 -9.59 -14.62
N GLY A 154 9.77 -8.73 -15.59
CA GLY A 154 10.31 -7.36 -15.68
C GLY A 154 9.50 -6.31 -14.93
N GLN A 155 8.41 -6.70 -14.25
CA GLN A 155 7.64 -5.81 -13.37
C GLN A 155 8.16 -5.86 -11.93
N GLU A 156 7.71 -4.94 -11.08
CA GLU A 156 7.95 -4.85 -9.64
C GLU A 156 9.40 -4.53 -9.20
N ILE A 157 10.43 -5.04 -9.85
CA ILE A 157 11.81 -4.79 -9.43
C ILE A 157 12.31 -3.47 -10.01
N PRO A 158 12.58 -2.45 -9.15
CA PRO A 158 13.18 -1.19 -9.56
C PRO A 158 14.60 -1.42 -10.09
N ILE A 159 14.89 -0.93 -11.30
CA ILE A 159 16.24 -1.02 -11.87
C ILE A 159 17.10 0.10 -11.31
N VAL A 160 18.30 -0.23 -10.87
CA VAL A 160 19.27 0.70 -10.30
C VAL A 160 20.44 0.96 -11.25
N PRO A 161 21.09 2.16 -11.21
CA PRO A 161 22.22 2.48 -12.05
C PRO A 161 23.48 1.71 -11.63
N GLU A 162 23.98 0.82 -12.49
CA GLU A 162 25.20 0.03 -12.22
C GLU A 162 26.38 0.91 -11.87
N HIS A 163 26.60 2.00 -12.63
CA HIS A 163 27.73 2.92 -12.44
C HIS A 163 27.79 3.60 -11.06
N ILE A 164 26.66 3.63 -10.32
CA ILE A 164 26.60 4.11 -8.94
C ILE A 164 26.66 2.95 -7.95
N TRP A 165 25.84 1.92 -8.18
CA TRP A 165 25.61 0.86 -7.19
C TRP A 165 26.75 -0.16 -7.14
N SER A 166 27.49 -0.37 -8.25
CA SER A 166 28.66 -1.25 -8.27
C SER A 166 29.82 -0.76 -7.38
N GLU A 167 29.86 0.55 -7.11
CA GLU A 167 30.83 1.19 -6.20
C GLU A 167 30.40 1.13 -4.73
N GLN A 168 29.21 0.57 -4.41
CA GLN A 168 28.63 0.52 -3.09
C GLN A 168 28.47 -0.93 -2.59
N ASP A 169 28.43 -1.10 -1.28
CA ASP A 169 27.91 -2.32 -0.65
C ASP A 169 26.37 -2.24 -0.66
N ALA A 170 25.72 -2.88 -1.63
CA ALA A 170 24.27 -2.82 -1.82
C ALA A 170 23.48 -3.27 -0.55
N THR A 171 24.08 -4.07 0.33
CA THR A 171 23.45 -4.51 1.59
C THR A 171 23.45 -3.43 2.68
N LYS A 172 24.16 -2.32 2.49
CA LYS A 172 24.33 -1.24 3.46
C LYS A 172 24.07 0.15 2.91
N PHE A 173 24.08 0.31 1.59
CA PHE A 173 23.86 1.59 0.93
C PHE A 173 22.44 2.08 1.19
N LYS A 174 22.29 3.24 1.81
CA LYS A 174 20.99 3.76 2.25
C LYS A 174 20.19 4.43 1.15
N ALA A 175 20.85 4.99 0.13
CA ALA A 175 20.27 5.78 -0.95
C ALA A 175 19.33 6.91 -0.43
N ASP A 176 19.75 7.60 0.65
CA ASP A 176 18.90 8.54 1.41
C ASP A 176 19.16 10.01 1.07
N SER A 177 19.99 10.30 0.07
CA SER A 177 20.24 11.65 -0.47
C SER A 177 20.78 11.61 -1.89
N ASP A 178 20.47 12.64 -2.68
CA ASP A 178 20.99 12.89 -4.03
C ASP A 178 20.96 11.65 -4.95
N VAL A 179 19.81 10.98 -4.96
CA VAL A 179 19.64 9.73 -5.71
C VAL A 179 19.68 9.97 -7.21
N VAL A 180 20.45 9.14 -7.91
CA VAL A 180 20.39 8.97 -9.36
C VAL A 180 19.35 7.90 -9.67
N GLY A 181 18.31 8.27 -10.40
CA GLY A 181 17.16 7.40 -10.69
C GLY A 181 16.61 7.59 -12.09
N SER A 182 15.74 6.66 -12.51
CA SER A 182 15.10 6.65 -13.83
C SER A 182 13.67 7.20 -13.82
N GLY A 183 13.08 7.36 -12.64
CA GLY A 183 11.67 7.78 -12.48
C GLY A 183 11.44 9.28 -12.66
N PRO A 184 10.17 9.75 -12.52
CA PRO A 184 9.80 11.15 -12.73
C PRO A 184 10.37 12.13 -11.69
N TYR A 185 10.70 11.64 -10.50
CA TYR A 185 11.32 12.41 -9.42
C TYR A 185 12.46 11.62 -8.80
N THR A 186 13.43 12.32 -8.24
CA THR A 186 14.57 11.73 -7.50
C THR A 186 14.72 12.37 -6.13
N LEU A 187 15.07 11.57 -5.12
CA LEU A 187 15.30 12.02 -3.76
C LEU A 187 16.49 12.98 -3.71
N THR A 188 16.32 14.12 -3.05
CA THR A 188 17.37 15.09 -2.76
C THR A 188 17.77 15.07 -1.29
N SER A 189 16.80 14.90 -0.38
CA SER A 189 17.11 14.80 1.04
C SER A 189 16.03 14.02 1.81
N PHE A 190 16.47 13.36 2.87
CA PHE A 190 15.62 12.70 3.85
C PHE A 190 15.97 13.14 5.27
N LYS A 191 14.98 13.65 5.99
CA LYS A 191 15.09 13.99 7.41
C LYS A 191 14.07 13.15 8.19
N THR A 192 14.56 12.12 8.85
CA THR A 192 13.73 11.15 9.60
C THR A 192 12.72 11.84 10.49
N GLY A 193 11.43 11.47 10.36
CA GLY A 193 10.33 12.02 11.12
C GLY A 193 9.99 13.49 10.81
N GLN A 194 10.54 14.04 9.73
CA GLN A 194 10.29 15.42 9.28
C GLN A 194 9.85 15.47 7.82
N THR A 195 10.79 15.32 6.87
CA THR A 195 10.51 15.49 5.44
C THR A 195 11.28 14.51 4.57
N VAL A 196 10.67 14.17 3.43
CA VAL A 196 11.32 13.59 2.25
C VAL A 196 11.18 14.61 1.13
N GLU A 197 12.29 15.05 0.57
CA GLU A 197 12.33 16.05 -0.50
C GLU A 197 12.79 15.40 -1.80
N MET A 198 12.01 15.60 -2.87
CA MET A 198 12.32 15.09 -4.20
C MET A 198 12.26 16.21 -5.24
N LYS A 199 13.11 16.15 -6.26
CA LYS A 199 13.11 17.05 -7.43
C LYS A 199 12.65 16.31 -8.68
N ALA A 200 12.01 17.03 -9.61
CA ALA A 200 11.65 16.49 -10.91
C ALA A 200 12.90 16.09 -11.70
N ASN A 201 12.86 14.89 -12.30
CA ASN A 201 13.93 14.39 -13.17
C ASN A 201 13.85 15.07 -14.55
N PRO A 202 14.88 15.85 -14.95
CA PRO A 202 14.86 16.52 -16.24
C PRO A 202 15.04 15.58 -17.44
N HIS A 203 15.52 14.37 -17.20
CA HIS A 203 15.78 13.34 -18.21
C HIS A 203 14.70 12.25 -18.26
N PHE A 204 13.59 12.43 -17.51
CA PHE A 204 12.52 11.45 -17.53
C PHE A 204 11.92 11.32 -18.94
N TRP A 205 11.96 10.14 -19.51
CA TRP A 205 11.64 9.89 -20.92
C TRP A 205 10.18 10.21 -21.32
N ARG A 206 9.23 10.16 -20.37
CA ARG A 206 7.85 10.60 -20.63
C ARG A 206 7.66 12.11 -20.58
N GLY A 207 8.72 12.86 -20.36
CA GLY A 207 8.75 14.30 -20.21
C GLY A 207 8.84 14.74 -18.74
N LYS A 208 9.36 15.96 -18.53
CA LYS A 208 9.45 16.55 -17.19
C LYS A 208 8.06 16.76 -16.59
N SER A 209 7.90 16.44 -15.29
CA SER A 209 6.70 16.78 -14.54
C SER A 209 6.42 18.29 -14.55
N LYS A 210 5.16 18.69 -14.45
CA LYS A 210 4.75 20.10 -14.36
C LYS A 210 5.03 20.71 -12.99
N ILE A 211 5.26 19.88 -11.99
CA ILE A 211 5.67 20.24 -10.63
C ILE A 211 7.18 20.00 -10.51
N ASP A 212 7.91 20.99 -9.99
CA ASP A 212 9.38 20.94 -9.92
C ASP A 212 9.90 20.09 -8.77
N GLY A 213 9.09 19.87 -7.72
CA GLY A 213 9.48 19.06 -6.57
C GLY A 213 8.29 18.52 -5.78
N LEU A 214 8.57 17.49 -4.98
CA LEU A 214 7.65 16.92 -4.01
C LEU A 214 8.27 17.03 -2.62
N THR A 215 7.46 17.42 -1.64
CA THR A 215 7.85 17.36 -0.23
C THR A 215 6.83 16.50 0.52
N PHE A 216 7.24 15.34 0.97
CA PHE A 216 6.42 14.53 1.87
C PHE A 216 6.71 14.96 3.31
N VAL A 217 5.68 15.42 4.01
CA VAL A 217 5.76 15.93 5.38
C VAL A 217 5.29 14.86 6.34
N SER A 218 6.14 14.45 7.27
CA SER A 218 5.81 13.40 8.25
C SER A 218 4.83 13.89 9.30
N TYR A 219 3.77 13.13 9.52
CA TYR A 219 2.77 13.33 10.58
C TYR A 219 2.66 12.09 11.45
N LYS A 220 2.41 12.29 12.75
CA LYS A 220 2.24 11.19 13.71
C LYS A 220 0.98 10.36 13.47
N ASN A 221 -0.05 10.97 12.88
CA ASN A 221 -1.34 10.33 12.58
C ASN A 221 -2.12 11.17 11.55
N SER A 222 -3.19 10.59 11.04
CA SER A 222 -4.06 11.24 10.05
C SER A 222 -4.79 12.48 10.58
N ASP A 223 -5.10 12.57 11.90
CA ASP A 223 -5.71 13.78 12.47
C ASP A 223 -4.81 15.01 12.33
N ALA A 224 -3.51 14.83 12.62
CA ALA A 224 -2.53 15.91 12.44
C ALA A 224 -2.36 16.28 10.96
N ALA A 225 -2.35 15.30 10.06
CA ALA A 225 -2.28 15.53 8.61
C ALA A 225 -3.51 16.29 8.09
N VAL A 226 -4.72 15.97 8.58
CA VAL A 226 -5.96 16.71 8.25
C VAL A 226 -5.89 18.17 8.71
N GLN A 227 -5.31 18.44 9.89
CA GLN A 227 -5.09 19.82 10.32
C GLN A 227 -4.09 20.55 9.42
N GLY A 228 -3.00 19.87 9.01
CA GLY A 228 -2.02 20.39 8.05
C GLY A 228 -2.66 20.75 6.70
N LEU A 229 -3.58 19.91 6.20
CA LEU A 229 -4.34 20.21 4.99
C LEU A 229 -5.24 21.45 5.15
N LYS A 230 -5.95 21.54 6.29
CA LYS A 230 -6.84 22.67 6.59
C LYS A 230 -6.08 23.99 6.77
N SER A 231 -4.88 23.96 7.37
CA SER A 231 -4.03 25.16 7.55
C SER A 231 -3.27 25.56 6.28
N GLY A 232 -3.15 24.65 5.29
CA GLY A 232 -2.38 24.86 4.08
C GLY A 232 -0.89 24.53 4.23
N ASP A 233 -0.51 23.80 5.26
CA ASP A 233 0.85 23.29 5.45
C ASP A 233 1.20 22.18 4.46
N ILE A 234 0.17 21.44 4.02
CA ILE A 234 0.23 20.43 2.96
C ILE A 234 -0.93 20.60 1.97
N ASP A 235 -0.78 20.01 0.79
CA ASP A 235 -1.70 20.13 -0.34
C ASP A 235 -2.53 18.87 -0.56
N LEU A 236 -2.06 17.70 -0.13
CA LEU A 236 -2.69 16.41 -0.35
C LEU A 236 -2.49 15.50 0.87
N VAL A 237 -3.54 14.79 1.25
CA VAL A 237 -3.55 13.79 2.33
C VAL A 237 -4.28 12.52 1.87
N ASP A 238 -3.80 11.37 2.30
CA ASP A 238 -4.43 10.06 2.13
C ASP A 238 -4.67 9.36 3.48
N GLY A 239 -5.23 8.16 3.43
CA GLY A 239 -5.45 7.34 4.63
C GLY A 239 -6.46 7.93 5.61
N LEU A 240 -7.42 8.73 5.13
CA LEU A 240 -8.45 9.32 5.96
C LEU A 240 -9.42 8.25 6.49
N THR A 241 -9.85 8.43 7.74
CA THR A 241 -11.02 7.70 8.26
C THR A 241 -12.31 8.25 7.66
N PRO A 242 -13.43 7.47 7.64
CA PRO A 242 -14.72 7.98 7.20
C PRO A 242 -15.14 9.29 7.88
N ALA A 243 -14.94 9.41 9.20
CA ALA A 243 -15.29 10.62 9.96
C ALA A 243 -14.44 11.84 9.57
N GLN A 244 -13.14 11.65 9.32
CA GLN A 244 -12.25 12.70 8.83
C GLN A 244 -12.68 13.16 7.43
N TYR A 245 -12.96 12.21 6.53
CA TYR A 245 -13.42 12.48 5.18
C TYR A 245 -14.70 13.30 5.17
N GLU A 246 -15.74 12.88 5.90
CA GLU A 246 -17.00 13.61 6.07
C GLU A 246 -16.80 15.01 6.67
N SER A 247 -15.84 15.17 7.60
CA SER A 247 -15.52 16.47 8.21
C SER A 247 -15.00 17.52 7.22
N LEU A 248 -14.48 17.06 6.08
CA LEU A 248 -13.91 17.90 5.02
C LEU A 248 -14.91 18.27 3.92
N GLU A 249 -16.08 17.60 3.85
CA GLU A 249 -17.08 17.79 2.77
C GLU A 249 -17.57 19.25 2.62
N LYS A 250 -17.52 20.03 3.69
CA LYS A 250 -18.00 21.41 3.70
C LYS A 250 -16.90 22.45 3.47
N SER A 251 -15.71 22.02 3.12
CA SER A 251 -14.57 22.90 2.89
C SER A 251 -14.53 23.33 1.42
N ASP A 252 -14.72 24.61 1.14
CA ASP A 252 -14.83 25.14 -0.23
C ASP A 252 -13.58 24.92 -1.09
N ASN A 253 -12.40 24.89 -0.45
CA ASN A 253 -11.09 24.76 -1.12
C ASN A 253 -10.49 23.35 -1.04
N ILE A 254 -11.23 22.37 -0.52
CA ILE A 254 -10.78 20.98 -0.43
C ILE A 254 -11.66 20.10 -1.31
N LYS A 255 -11.07 19.34 -2.19
CA LYS A 255 -11.73 18.25 -2.92
C LYS A 255 -11.43 16.92 -2.27
N LEU A 256 -12.43 16.06 -2.30
CA LEU A 256 -12.40 14.70 -1.73
C LEU A 256 -12.33 13.67 -2.84
N ASN A 257 -11.55 12.62 -2.63
CA ASN A 257 -11.49 11.44 -3.48
C ASN A 257 -11.74 10.17 -2.65
N ALA A 258 -12.70 9.35 -3.04
CA ALA A 258 -12.94 8.03 -2.47
C ALA A 258 -12.69 6.99 -3.57
N GLY A 259 -11.47 6.52 -3.64
CA GLY A 259 -10.99 5.68 -4.73
C GLY A 259 -11.47 4.23 -4.65
N ILE A 260 -11.39 3.51 -5.76
CA ILE A 260 -11.50 2.04 -5.77
C ILE A 260 -10.16 1.49 -5.27
N GLY A 261 -10.20 0.82 -4.11
CA GLY A 261 -9.01 0.27 -3.48
C GLY A 261 -8.61 -1.09 -4.02
N ARG A 262 -7.42 -1.52 -3.65
CA ARG A 262 -6.85 -2.82 -3.98
C ARG A 262 -6.79 -3.79 -2.78
N ARG A 263 -7.38 -3.41 -1.65
CA ARG A 263 -7.43 -4.23 -0.43
C ARG A 263 -8.82 -4.80 -0.23
N TYR A 264 -8.89 -6.11 0.01
CA TYR A 264 -10.08 -6.75 0.53
C TYR A 264 -9.98 -6.97 2.04
N GLN A 265 -11.12 -7.09 2.69
CA GLN A 265 -11.27 -7.53 4.06
C GLN A 265 -12.18 -8.75 4.08
N ALA A 266 -11.78 -9.80 4.75
CA ALA A 266 -12.50 -11.07 4.81
C ALA A 266 -12.64 -11.59 6.24
N LEU A 267 -13.58 -12.52 6.42
CA LEU A 267 -13.63 -13.45 7.54
C LEU A 267 -13.03 -14.78 7.06
N ALA A 268 -11.85 -15.12 7.56
CA ALA A 268 -11.26 -16.43 7.34
C ALA A 268 -11.79 -17.43 8.37
N ILE A 269 -12.04 -18.65 7.89
CA ILE A 269 -12.59 -19.77 8.70
C ILE A 269 -11.57 -20.90 8.67
N ASN A 270 -11.23 -21.45 9.83
CA ASN A 270 -10.30 -22.56 9.97
C ASN A 270 -10.93 -23.87 9.46
N PRO A 271 -10.49 -24.44 8.32
CA PRO A 271 -11.10 -25.66 7.78
C PRO A 271 -10.52 -26.95 8.41
N GLY A 272 -9.83 -26.82 9.53
CA GLY A 272 -8.99 -27.87 10.10
C GLY A 272 -7.56 -27.76 9.56
N ALA A 273 -6.85 -26.72 10.04
CA ALA A 273 -5.50 -26.39 9.59
C ALA A 273 -4.55 -27.58 9.58
N ILE A 274 -3.75 -27.68 8.53
CA ILE A 274 -2.72 -28.71 8.34
C ILE A 274 -1.39 -28.07 7.93
N ASP A 275 -0.29 -28.62 8.39
CA ASP A 275 1.06 -28.18 8.01
C ASP A 275 1.42 -28.61 6.57
N LYS A 276 2.60 -28.25 6.10
CA LYS A 276 3.09 -28.61 4.76
C LYS A 276 3.20 -30.13 4.53
N ASP A 277 3.36 -30.91 5.59
CA ASP A 277 3.40 -32.37 5.53
C ASP A 277 2.00 -33.02 5.58
N GLY A 278 0.93 -32.21 5.66
CA GLY A 278 -0.45 -32.66 5.75
C GLY A 278 -0.87 -33.14 7.14
N LYS A 279 -0.09 -32.83 8.18
CA LYS A 279 -0.43 -33.17 9.56
C LYS A 279 -1.29 -32.07 10.18
N PRO A 280 -2.28 -32.42 11.01
CA PRO A 280 -3.06 -31.42 11.74
C PRO A 280 -2.16 -30.48 12.57
N MET A 281 -2.48 -29.19 12.54
CA MET A 281 -1.78 -28.18 13.32
C MET A 281 -2.79 -27.25 13.99
N GLY A 282 -2.34 -26.56 15.08
CA GLY A 282 -3.17 -25.65 15.85
C GLY A 282 -4.23 -26.36 16.69
N ASP A 283 -5.22 -25.59 17.08
CA ASP A 283 -6.30 -26.00 17.99
C ASP A 283 -7.68 -25.49 17.54
N GLY A 284 -7.86 -25.27 16.23
CA GLY A 284 -9.13 -24.85 15.63
C GLY A 284 -10.26 -25.83 15.96
N ASN A 285 -11.48 -25.29 16.11
CA ASN A 285 -12.65 -26.09 16.45
C ASN A 285 -12.90 -27.19 15.40
N PRO A 286 -12.91 -28.48 15.79
CA PRO A 286 -13.05 -29.59 14.86
C PRO A 286 -14.36 -29.59 14.04
N ALA A 287 -15.44 -28.98 14.55
CA ALA A 287 -16.70 -28.87 13.84
C ALA A 287 -16.58 -28.08 12.53
N LEU A 288 -15.62 -27.15 12.44
CA LEU A 288 -15.37 -26.34 11.23
C LEU A 288 -14.79 -27.16 10.05
N LYS A 289 -14.45 -28.43 10.24
CA LYS A 289 -14.14 -29.35 9.13
C LYS A 289 -15.38 -29.66 8.29
N ASP A 290 -16.58 -29.52 8.88
CA ASP A 290 -17.84 -29.68 8.17
C ASP A 290 -18.09 -28.46 7.27
N GLU A 291 -18.11 -28.69 5.97
CA GLU A 291 -18.35 -27.65 4.96
C GLU A 291 -19.72 -26.99 5.14
N LYS A 292 -20.76 -27.76 5.54
CA LYS A 292 -22.10 -27.21 5.78
C LYS A 292 -22.13 -26.20 6.92
N LEU A 293 -21.32 -26.41 7.96
CA LEU A 293 -21.19 -25.44 9.04
C LEU A 293 -20.52 -24.15 8.53
N ARG A 294 -19.44 -24.26 7.74
CA ARG A 294 -18.80 -23.09 7.14
C ARG A 294 -19.72 -22.34 6.17
N GLN A 295 -20.50 -23.08 5.36
CA GLN A 295 -21.52 -22.50 4.48
C GLN A 295 -22.59 -21.74 5.27
N ALA A 296 -23.09 -22.29 6.36
CA ALA A 296 -24.08 -21.61 7.21
C ALA A 296 -23.50 -20.32 7.83
N ILE A 297 -22.22 -20.33 8.23
CA ILE A 297 -21.51 -19.12 8.68
C ILE A 297 -21.47 -18.07 7.57
N PHE A 298 -21.16 -18.43 6.31
CA PHE A 298 -21.18 -17.49 5.18
C PHE A 298 -22.56 -16.88 4.97
N MET A 299 -23.63 -17.70 5.02
CA MET A 299 -25.02 -17.25 4.89
C MET A 299 -25.45 -16.31 6.01
N ALA A 300 -24.81 -16.39 7.18
CA ALA A 300 -25.15 -15.57 8.34
C ALA A 300 -24.49 -14.17 8.33
N ILE A 301 -23.63 -13.82 7.38
CA ILE A 301 -22.91 -12.54 7.37
C ILE A 301 -23.56 -11.53 6.43
N ASP A 302 -24.22 -10.50 6.98
CA ASP A 302 -24.78 -9.37 6.23
C ASP A 302 -23.67 -8.34 5.88
N LYS A 303 -23.04 -8.57 4.74
CA LYS A 303 -21.96 -7.73 4.21
C LYS A 303 -22.43 -6.30 3.92
N GLU A 304 -23.66 -6.12 3.44
CA GLU A 304 -24.22 -4.81 3.13
C GLU A 304 -24.38 -3.95 4.39
N THR A 305 -24.86 -4.57 5.48
CA THR A 305 -24.98 -3.90 6.78
C THR A 305 -23.60 -3.51 7.30
N ILE A 306 -22.57 -4.34 7.17
CA ILE A 306 -21.19 -3.97 7.55
C ILE A 306 -20.72 -2.76 6.74
N VAL A 307 -20.82 -2.80 5.42
CA VAL A 307 -20.42 -1.65 4.57
C VAL A 307 -21.17 -0.37 4.97
N LYS A 308 -22.47 -0.47 5.21
CA LYS A 308 -23.30 0.68 5.55
C LYS A 308 -23.04 1.24 6.96
N ARG A 309 -22.85 0.37 7.96
CA ARG A 309 -22.79 0.76 9.37
C ARG A 309 -21.39 0.93 9.93
N VAL A 310 -20.45 0.10 9.49
CA VAL A 310 -19.05 0.15 9.93
C VAL A 310 -18.25 1.12 9.08
N LEU A 311 -18.49 1.15 7.76
CA LEU A 311 -17.75 1.99 6.83
C LEU A 311 -18.52 3.24 6.37
N ASN A 312 -19.67 3.58 6.95
CA ASN A 312 -20.52 4.70 6.52
C ASN A 312 -20.82 4.72 5.01
N GLY A 313 -20.86 3.53 4.36
CA GLY A 313 -21.02 3.40 2.91
C GLY A 313 -19.74 3.64 2.11
N LEU A 314 -18.61 3.92 2.77
CA LEU A 314 -17.31 4.15 2.14
C LEU A 314 -16.53 2.83 1.94
N GLY A 315 -17.22 1.86 1.39
CA GLY A 315 -16.72 0.55 0.99
C GLY A 315 -17.57 -0.04 -0.12
N THR A 316 -17.16 -1.19 -0.65
CA THR A 316 -17.94 -1.98 -1.62
C THR A 316 -18.06 -3.40 -1.09
N VAL A 317 -19.21 -4.03 -1.24
CA VAL A 317 -19.43 -5.43 -0.81
C VAL A 317 -18.43 -6.37 -1.50
N GLY A 318 -17.80 -7.23 -0.70
CA GLY A 318 -16.83 -8.22 -1.16
C GLY A 318 -17.50 -9.40 -1.87
N GLN A 319 -16.87 -9.86 -2.93
CA GLN A 319 -17.26 -11.05 -3.69
C GLN A 319 -16.20 -12.14 -3.54
N THR A 320 -15.07 -11.99 -4.21
CA THR A 320 -13.88 -12.83 -4.09
C THR A 320 -12.74 -12.05 -3.43
N GLU A 321 -11.57 -12.63 -3.30
CA GLU A 321 -10.40 -11.90 -2.77
C GLU A 321 -9.85 -10.84 -3.74
N VAL A 322 -10.35 -10.79 -5.00
CA VAL A 322 -9.92 -9.81 -6.00
C VAL A 322 -10.82 -8.58 -5.98
N PRO A 323 -10.29 -7.38 -5.66
CA PRO A 323 -11.04 -6.13 -5.75
C PRO A 323 -11.36 -5.70 -7.18
N ALA A 324 -12.43 -4.92 -7.34
CA ALA A 324 -12.89 -4.42 -8.63
C ALA A 324 -11.89 -3.48 -9.36
N THR A 325 -10.80 -3.07 -8.73
CA THR A 325 -9.69 -2.37 -9.38
C THR A 325 -9.02 -3.22 -10.47
N TYR A 326 -9.11 -4.56 -10.36
CA TYR A 326 -8.53 -5.52 -11.31
C TYR A 326 -9.66 -6.20 -12.10
N GLN A 327 -10.31 -5.45 -12.98
CA GLN A 327 -11.55 -5.84 -13.66
C GLN A 327 -11.46 -7.16 -14.44
N ASP A 328 -10.32 -7.48 -15.04
CA ASP A 328 -10.12 -8.72 -15.79
C ASP A 328 -10.29 -9.96 -14.92
N TYR A 329 -9.95 -9.86 -13.65
CA TYR A 329 -9.95 -10.95 -12.67
C TYR A 329 -11.09 -10.86 -11.65
N PHE A 330 -11.81 -9.72 -11.62
CA PHE A 330 -12.87 -9.47 -10.64
C PHE A 330 -14.10 -10.33 -10.87
N GLY A 331 -14.71 -10.78 -9.77
CA GLY A 331 -15.96 -11.54 -9.75
C GLY A 331 -15.74 -13.06 -9.76
N PHE A 332 -16.84 -13.77 -9.82
CA PHE A 332 -16.86 -15.24 -9.87
C PHE A 332 -16.67 -15.75 -11.30
N ALA A 333 -16.32 -17.04 -11.40
CA ALA A 333 -16.40 -17.78 -12.66
C ALA A 333 -17.85 -17.86 -13.16
N ASP A 334 -18.03 -18.09 -14.47
CA ASP A 334 -19.36 -18.16 -15.08
C ASP A 334 -20.23 -19.23 -14.43
N GLY A 335 -21.46 -18.85 -14.09
CA GLY A 335 -22.44 -19.73 -13.45
C GLY A 335 -22.36 -19.82 -11.92
N HIS A 336 -21.43 -19.05 -11.30
CA HIS A 336 -21.27 -18.98 -9.86
C HIS A 336 -21.68 -17.61 -9.32
N GLU A 337 -22.22 -17.57 -8.11
CA GLU A 337 -22.72 -16.36 -7.47
C GLU A 337 -22.32 -16.30 -5.99
N ALA A 338 -22.39 -15.11 -5.41
CA ALA A 338 -22.18 -14.94 -3.98
C ALA A 338 -23.29 -15.61 -3.18
N VAL A 339 -22.90 -16.25 -2.09
CA VAL A 339 -23.86 -16.80 -1.10
C VAL A 339 -24.66 -15.64 -0.51
N PRO A 340 -26.01 -15.66 -0.60
CA PRO A 340 -26.84 -14.59 -0.06
C PRO A 340 -26.86 -14.63 1.48
N PHE A 341 -27.05 -13.47 2.09
CA PHE A 341 -27.38 -13.38 3.52
C PHE A 341 -28.78 -13.93 3.75
N ASP A 342 -28.89 -15.03 4.50
CA ASP A 342 -30.16 -15.68 4.82
C ASP A 342 -30.05 -16.50 6.11
N LEU A 343 -30.48 -15.93 7.22
CA LEU A 343 -30.41 -16.58 8.54
C LEU A 343 -31.38 -17.78 8.65
N ASP A 344 -32.51 -17.75 7.96
CA ASP A 344 -33.48 -18.84 7.98
C ASP A 344 -32.92 -20.06 7.24
N ALA A 345 -32.36 -19.84 6.05
CA ALA A 345 -31.70 -20.88 5.28
C ALA A 345 -30.46 -21.42 6.01
N ALA A 346 -29.68 -20.56 6.68
CA ALA A 346 -28.53 -20.99 7.50
C ALA A 346 -28.98 -21.89 8.66
N ASN A 347 -30.05 -21.53 9.38
CA ASN A 347 -30.62 -22.35 10.42
C ASN A 347 -31.10 -23.72 9.88
N GLN A 348 -31.84 -23.73 8.76
CA GLN A 348 -32.30 -24.96 8.13
C GLN A 348 -31.14 -25.87 7.71
N LEU A 349 -30.07 -25.28 7.13
CA LEU A 349 -28.86 -26.02 6.73
C LEU A 349 -28.19 -26.70 7.93
N LEU A 350 -28.11 -26.00 9.08
CA LEU A 350 -27.55 -26.54 10.31
C LEU A 350 -28.45 -27.64 10.91
N ASP A 351 -29.80 -27.47 10.88
CA ASP A 351 -30.73 -28.50 11.32
C ASP A 351 -30.59 -29.77 10.47
N ASP A 352 -30.56 -29.64 9.14
CA ASP A 352 -30.37 -30.75 8.20
C ASP A 352 -28.98 -31.41 8.33
N ALA A 353 -27.99 -30.67 8.79
CA ALA A 353 -26.62 -31.18 9.04
C ALA A 353 -26.49 -31.86 10.42
N GLY A 354 -27.52 -31.80 11.26
CA GLY A 354 -27.57 -32.47 12.56
C GLY A 354 -26.93 -31.67 13.70
N TYR A 355 -26.88 -30.35 13.61
CA TYR A 355 -26.47 -29.47 14.70
C TYR A 355 -27.69 -29.06 15.50
N GLU A 356 -28.03 -29.83 16.54
CA GLU A 356 -29.20 -29.60 17.38
C GLU A 356 -29.00 -28.39 18.30
N LYS A 357 -30.08 -27.62 18.58
CA LYS A 357 -30.05 -26.51 19.54
C LYS A 357 -30.18 -27.00 20.97
N GLY A 358 -29.22 -26.68 21.82
CA GLY A 358 -29.27 -26.90 23.25
C GLY A 358 -30.33 -26.04 23.95
N ALA A 359 -30.49 -26.24 25.25
CA ALA A 359 -31.50 -25.54 26.07
C ALA A 359 -31.27 -24.02 26.17
N ASP A 360 -30.04 -23.57 25.99
CA ASP A 360 -29.62 -22.16 25.97
C ASP A 360 -29.68 -21.50 24.58
N GLY A 361 -30.11 -22.28 23.57
CA GLY A 361 -30.22 -21.83 22.19
C GLY A 361 -28.92 -21.96 21.39
N ILE A 362 -27.81 -22.33 22.02
CA ILE A 362 -26.56 -22.67 21.33
C ILE A 362 -26.64 -24.09 20.78
N ARG A 363 -26.18 -24.29 19.56
CA ARG A 363 -26.14 -25.62 18.94
C ARG A 363 -25.03 -26.48 19.55
N GLU A 364 -25.23 -27.75 19.50
CA GLU A 364 -24.24 -28.76 19.88
C GLU A 364 -23.53 -29.26 18.60
N ASP A 365 -22.25 -29.55 18.71
CA ASP A 365 -21.50 -30.23 17.65
C ASP A 365 -21.90 -31.73 17.59
N LYS A 366 -21.30 -32.46 16.63
CA LYS A 366 -21.60 -33.90 16.47
C LYS A 366 -21.11 -34.80 17.62
N GLN A 367 -20.41 -34.21 18.60
CA GLN A 367 -19.96 -34.85 19.84
C GLN A 367 -20.85 -34.47 21.04
N GLY A 368 -21.80 -33.56 20.86
CA GLY A 368 -22.71 -33.06 21.90
C GLY A 368 -22.12 -31.92 22.73
N GLU A 369 -21.00 -31.30 22.26
CA GLU A 369 -20.42 -30.14 22.93
C GLU A 369 -21.00 -28.83 22.38
N PRO A 370 -21.17 -27.79 23.20
CA PRO A 370 -21.66 -26.50 22.74
C PRO A 370 -20.81 -25.91 21.65
N LEU A 371 -21.41 -25.48 20.53
CA LEU A 371 -20.72 -24.88 19.40
C LEU A 371 -20.40 -23.41 19.69
N VAL A 372 -19.25 -23.17 20.29
CA VAL A 372 -18.71 -21.83 20.59
C VAL A 372 -17.40 -21.65 19.83
N LEU A 373 -17.31 -20.58 19.02
CA LEU A 373 -16.18 -20.31 18.16
C LEU A 373 -15.41 -19.05 18.63
N ARG A 374 -14.09 -19.11 18.58
CA ARG A 374 -13.24 -17.93 18.77
C ARG A 374 -13.31 -17.03 17.54
N LEU A 375 -13.59 -15.74 17.74
CA LEU A 375 -13.58 -14.71 16.70
C LEU A 375 -12.43 -13.74 16.98
N MET A 376 -11.36 -13.81 16.18
CA MET A 376 -10.16 -13.03 16.39
C MET A 376 -10.10 -11.82 15.46
N GLY A 377 -9.63 -10.68 15.99
CA GLY A 377 -9.43 -9.46 15.24
C GLY A 377 -8.27 -8.62 15.79
N ARG A 378 -7.82 -7.63 14.99
CA ARG A 378 -6.73 -6.72 15.39
C ARG A 378 -7.29 -5.56 16.22
N ASN A 379 -6.74 -5.33 17.40
CA ASN A 379 -7.15 -4.25 18.31
C ASN A 379 -6.72 -2.85 17.82
N THR A 380 -5.87 -2.76 16.80
CA THR A 380 -5.45 -1.51 16.16
C THR A 380 -6.36 -1.10 15.00
N GLU A 381 -7.21 -1.99 14.52
CA GLU A 381 -8.14 -1.74 13.42
C GLU A 381 -9.56 -1.50 13.97
N SER A 382 -9.97 -0.24 14.04
CA SER A 382 -11.29 0.16 14.56
C SER A 382 -12.50 -0.60 13.95
N PRO A 383 -12.51 -0.92 12.64
CA PRO A 383 -13.61 -1.70 12.07
C PRO A 383 -13.76 -3.11 12.66
N HIS A 384 -12.67 -3.73 13.13
CA HIS A 384 -12.72 -5.12 13.62
C HIS A 384 -13.61 -5.27 14.86
N ALA A 385 -13.57 -4.32 15.80
CA ALA A 385 -14.44 -4.36 16.97
C ALA A 385 -15.93 -4.27 16.59
N GLN A 386 -16.28 -3.33 15.72
CA GLN A 386 -17.65 -3.14 15.27
C GLN A 386 -18.15 -4.32 14.41
N MET A 387 -17.30 -4.88 13.55
CA MET A 387 -17.64 -6.08 12.79
C MET A 387 -17.86 -7.28 13.71
N ALA A 388 -17.04 -7.43 14.76
CA ALA A 388 -17.19 -8.52 15.71
C ALA A 388 -18.56 -8.48 16.39
N ASP A 389 -19.03 -7.30 16.82
CA ASP A 389 -20.37 -7.14 17.42
C ASP A 389 -21.50 -7.62 16.47
N PHE A 390 -21.40 -7.28 15.17
CA PHE A 390 -22.38 -7.73 14.17
C PHE A 390 -22.28 -9.24 13.94
N VAL A 391 -21.09 -9.77 13.71
CA VAL A 391 -20.85 -11.19 13.45
C VAL A 391 -21.31 -12.04 14.63
N GLU A 392 -20.97 -11.64 15.86
CA GLU A 392 -21.44 -12.30 17.09
C GLU A 392 -22.96 -12.34 17.16
N SER A 393 -23.64 -11.20 16.88
CA SER A 393 -25.11 -11.15 16.89
C SER A 393 -25.73 -12.11 15.89
N TRP A 394 -25.25 -12.13 14.65
CA TRP A 394 -25.79 -12.99 13.59
C TRP A 394 -25.47 -14.47 13.82
N LEU A 395 -24.28 -14.81 14.26
CA LEU A 395 -23.92 -16.19 14.58
C LEU A 395 -24.80 -16.74 15.73
N LYS A 396 -25.10 -15.91 16.73
CA LYS A 396 -26.02 -16.26 17.81
C LYS A 396 -27.43 -16.55 17.29
N GLU A 397 -27.93 -15.82 16.29
CA GLU A 397 -29.24 -16.07 15.69
C GLU A 397 -29.36 -17.45 15.01
N ILE A 398 -28.25 -17.96 14.50
CA ILE A 398 -28.16 -19.31 13.94
C ILE A 398 -27.71 -20.37 14.98
N GLY A 399 -27.57 -19.96 16.26
CA GLY A 399 -27.24 -20.87 17.36
C GLY A 399 -25.75 -21.16 17.54
N ILE A 400 -24.86 -20.30 17.04
CA ILE A 400 -23.40 -20.40 17.23
C ILE A 400 -22.98 -19.34 18.25
N GLY A 401 -22.37 -19.78 19.36
CA GLY A 401 -21.72 -18.89 20.34
C GLY A 401 -20.39 -18.38 19.83
N THR A 402 -19.96 -17.23 20.33
CA THR A 402 -18.65 -16.65 19.97
C THR A 402 -17.88 -16.17 21.18
N GLU A 403 -16.55 -16.30 21.12
CA GLU A 403 -15.59 -15.69 22.05
C GLU A 403 -14.73 -14.70 21.28
N THR A 404 -15.08 -13.41 21.36
CA THR A 404 -14.36 -12.35 20.64
C THR A 404 -13.01 -12.03 21.30
N GLN A 405 -11.93 -12.05 20.50
CA GLN A 405 -10.55 -11.80 20.90
C GLN A 405 -9.94 -10.70 20.03
N LEU A 406 -9.88 -9.47 20.54
CA LEU A 406 -9.19 -8.37 19.88
C LEU A 406 -7.75 -8.28 20.43
N VAL A 407 -6.80 -8.74 19.65
CA VAL A 407 -5.38 -8.85 20.04
C VAL A 407 -4.48 -8.01 19.13
N THR A 408 -3.18 -7.96 19.45
CA THR A 408 -2.21 -7.22 18.60
C THR A 408 -2.09 -7.84 17.21
N PRO A 409 -1.72 -7.05 16.18
CA PRO A 409 -1.50 -7.58 14.82
C PRO A 409 -0.54 -8.77 14.78
N ASP A 410 0.57 -8.71 15.53
CA ASP A 410 1.55 -9.80 15.58
C ASP A 410 0.95 -11.08 16.15
N LYS A 411 0.09 -10.96 17.18
CA LYS A 411 -0.59 -12.12 17.77
C LYS A 411 -1.59 -12.74 16.79
N VAL A 412 -2.33 -11.92 16.03
CA VAL A 412 -3.22 -12.42 14.96
C VAL A 412 -2.40 -13.19 13.91
N ASN A 413 -1.29 -12.62 13.47
CA ASN A 413 -0.43 -13.26 12.45
C ASN A 413 0.19 -14.57 12.97
N GLU A 414 0.69 -14.58 14.21
CA GLU A 414 1.23 -15.78 14.84
C GLU A 414 0.16 -16.90 14.93
N ASP A 415 -1.00 -16.57 15.49
CA ASP A 415 -2.05 -17.56 15.71
C ASP A 415 -2.67 -18.07 14.41
N SER A 416 -2.87 -17.21 13.41
CA SER A 416 -3.36 -17.63 12.09
C SER A 416 -2.36 -18.56 11.39
N THR A 417 -1.06 -18.23 11.41
CA THR A 417 0.00 -19.07 10.85
C THR A 417 0.04 -20.45 11.50
N LEU A 418 -0.13 -20.51 12.82
CA LEU A 418 -0.11 -21.75 13.61
C LEU A 418 -1.44 -22.51 13.63
N GLY A 419 -2.49 -22.03 12.95
CA GLY A 419 -3.83 -22.64 12.97
C GLY A 419 -4.55 -22.54 14.32
N LYS A 420 -4.17 -21.60 15.18
CA LYS A 420 -4.74 -21.39 16.53
C LYS A 420 -5.89 -20.41 16.53
N TYR A 421 -6.87 -20.62 15.70
CA TYR A 421 -8.06 -19.79 15.55
C TYR A 421 -9.23 -20.62 15.04
N ASP A 422 -10.46 -20.09 15.16
CA ASP A 422 -11.64 -20.64 14.52
C ASP A 422 -12.11 -19.71 13.40
N LEU A 423 -12.30 -18.44 13.71
CA LEU A 423 -12.63 -17.37 12.78
C LEU A 423 -11.68 -16.20 13.01
N TYR A 424 -11.21 -15.52 11.95
CA TYR A 424 -10.46 -14.27 12.13
C TYR A 424 -10.68 -13.28 10.99
N PHE A 425 -10.60 -11.99 11.32
CA PHE A 425 -10.61 -10.94 10.31
C PHE A 425 -9.23 -10.78 9.68
N THR A 426 -9.19 -10.94 8.36
CA THR A 426 -7.99 -10.86 7.54
C THR A 426 -8.21 -9.97 6.33
N GLY A 427 -7.14 -9.60 5.63
CA GLY A 427 -7.23 -8.87 4.38
C GLY A 427 -5.87 -8.47 3.83
N TRP A 428 -5.77 -8.48 2.51
CA TRP A 428 -4.55 -8.19 1.77
C TRP A 428 -4.75 -7.09 0.74
N SER A 429 -3.68 -6.38 0.43
CA SER A 429 -3.62 -5.49 -0.72
C SER A 429 -3.00 -6.23 -1.89
N LEU A 430 -3.78 -6.42 -2.96
CA LEU A 430 -3.30 -7.14 -4.13
C LEU A 430 -2.45 -6.24 -5.03
N GLY A 431 -1.44 -6.86 -5.67
CA GLY A 431 -0.81 -6.31 -6.86
C GLY A 431 -1.70 -6.48 -8.10
N PRO A 432 -1.34 -5.87 -9.23
CA PRO A 432 -2.09 -6.02 -10.49
C PRO A 432 -2.10 -7.44 -11.04
N ASP A 433 -1.09 -8.24 -10.73
CA ASP A 433 -1.07 -9.66 -11.05
C ASP A 433 -1.56 -10.48 -9.84
N PRO A 434 -2.58 -11.34 -10.00
CA PRO A 434 -3.16 -12.11 -8.90
C PRO A 434 -2.33 -13.33 -8.47
N ASP A 435 -1.22 -13.62 -9.15
CA ASP A 435 -0.43 -14.83 -8.95
C ASP A 435 0.03 -14.99 -7.49
N ALA A 436 0.54 -13.90 -6.89
CA ALA A 436 1.01 -13.91 -5.50
C ALA A 436 -0.12 -14.20 -4.50
N GLN A 437 -1.32 -13.64 -4.69
CA GLN A 437 -2.47 -13.92 -3.83
C GLN A 437 -2.95 -15.38 -3.97
N LEU A 438 -2.99 -15.88 -5.20
CA LEU A 438 -3.33 -17.28 -5.43
C LEU A 438 -2.29 -18.23 -4.84
N ALA A 439 -1.00 -17.89 -4.94
CA ALA A 439 0.08 -18.72 -4.39
C ALA A 439 -0.07 -18.98 -2.89
N MET A 440 -0.57 -18.00 -2.11
CA MET A 440 -0.80 -18.15 -0.66
C MET A 440 -1.88 -19.18 -0.30
N ASN A 441 -2.70 -19.59 -1.26
CA ASN A 441 -3.75 -20.58 -1.07
C ASN A 441 -3.38 -21.98 -1.59
N THR A 442 -2.15 -22.18 -2.13
CA THR A 442 -1.67 -23.48 -2.59
C THR A 442 -1.32 -24.42 -1.43
N CYS A 443 -1.35 -25.71 -1.70
CA CYS A 443 -0.88 -26.70 -0.71
C CYS A 443 0.58 -26.50 -0.31
N ASP A 444 1.42 -26.00 -1.23
CA ASP A 444 2.84 -25.74 -1.00
C ASP A 444 3.10 -24.49 -0.15
N SER A 445 2.12 -23.57 -0.02
CA SER A 445 2.25 -22.34 0.79
C SER A 445 2.10 -22.59 2.30
N ARG A 446 1.67 -23.79 2.71
CA ARG A 446 1.48 -24.09 4.13
C ARG A 446 2.80 -24.08 4.89
N PRO A 447 2.80 -23.55 6.14
CA PRO A 447 3.99 -23.49 6.96
C PRO A 447 4.41 -24.87 7.48
N ASN A 448 5.60 -24.93 8.06
CA ASN A 448 6.02 -26.03 8.95
C ASN A 448 5.13 -26.05 10.22
N ALA A 449 5.17 -27.16 10.96
CA ALA A 449 4.41 -27.32 12.20
C ALA A 449 4.73 -26.24 13.28
N ASP A 450 5.90 -25.63 13.22
CA ASP A 450 6.34 -24.54 14.12
C ASP A 450 5.99 -23.14 13.57
N GLY A 451 5.30 -23.04 12.44
CA GLY A 451 4.94 -21.78 11.79
C GLY A 451 6.05 -21.16 10.92
N SER A 452 7.22 -21.79 10.82
CA SER A 452 8.29 -21.34 9.94
C SER A 452 8.05 -21.72 8.48
N GLY A 453 8.75 -21.09 7.55
CA GLY A 453 8.70 -21.40 6.12
C GLY A 453 7.71 -20.49 5.39
N ASN A 454 6.82 -21.09 4.58
CA ASN A 454 5.87 -20.35 3.76
C ASN A 454 4.68 -19.80 4.58
N THR A 455 3.95 -18.87 3.98
CA THR A 455 2.74 -18.28 4.56
C THR A 455 1.51 -18.71 3.77
N SER A 456 0.53 -19.28 4.47
CA SER A 456 -0.80 -19.60 3.92
C SER A 456 -1.85 -18.69 4.54
N GLU A 457 -2.89 -18.35 3.79
CA GLU A 457 -3.98 -17.52 4.30
C GLU A 457 -4.76 -18.22 5.42
N ASN A 458 -5.05 -19.53 5.27
CA ASN A 458 -5.89 -20.27 6.21
C ASN A 458 -5.48 -21.73 6.39
N ASN A 459 -4.27 -22.08 5.98
CA ASN A 459 -3.71 -23.45 6.07
C ASN A 459 -4.61 -24.51 5.40
N TRP A 460 -5.38 -24.08 4.40
CA TRP A 460 -6.20 -24.94 3.55
C TRP A 460 -5.37 -25.61 2.46
N CYS A 461 -5.86 -26.69 1.88
CA CYS A 461 -5.22 -27.39 0.79
C CYS A 461 -6.27 -28.05 -0.11
N SER A 462 -6.21 -27.77 -1.40
CA SER A 462 -7.03 -28.40 -2.42
C SER A 462 -6.19 -28.73 -3.65
N SER A 463 -6.22 -30.02 -4.05
CA SER A 463 -5.54 -30.45 -5.28
C SER A 463 -6.18 -29.86 -6.55
N GLU A 464 -7.47 -29.56 -6.53
CA GLU A 464 -8.17 -28.88 -7.62
C GLU A 464 -7.69 -27.44 -7.76
N PHE A 465 -7.61 -26.72 -6.64
CA PHE A 465 -7.06 -25.36 -6.61
C PHE A 465 -5.62 -25.34 -7.10
N ASP A 466 -4.76 -26.26 -6.64
CA ASP A 466 -3.36 -26.34 -7.09
C ASP A 466 -3.24 -26.57 -8.61
N GLN A 467 -4.17 -27.31 -9.23
CA GLN A 467 -4.20 -27.49 -10.67
C GLN A 467 -4.58 -26.19 -11.38
N LEU A 468 -5.59 -25.46 -10.88
CA LEU A 468 -5.99 -24.15 -11.41
C LEU A 468 -4.87 -23.13 -11.27
N PHE A 469 -4.20 -23.10 -10.11
CA PHE A 469 -3.06 -22.23 -9.87
C PHE A 469 -1.93 -22.51 -10.88
N LYS A 470 -1.53 -23.75 -11.07
CA LYS A 470 -0.48 -24.14 -12.03
C LYS A 470 -0.88 -23.81 -13.48
N ALA A 471 -2.15 -24.01 -13.83
CA ALA A 471 -2.65 -23.68 -15.16
C ALA A 471 -2.60 -22.19 -15.44
N GLN A 472 -3.13 -21.33 -14.51
CA GLN A 472 -3.12 -19.88 -14.70
C GLN A 472 -1.69 -19.33 -14.69
N HIS A 473 -0.80 -19.86 -13.85
CA HIS A 473 0.59 -19.42 -13.74
C HIS A 473 1.35 -19.54 -15.06
N ALA A 474 1.04 -20.57 -15.86
CA ALA A 474 1.70 -20.84 -17.14
C ALA A 474 0.91 -20.32 -18.37
N GLU A 475 -0.32 -19.82 -18.22
CA GLU A 475 -1.20 -19.43 -19.35
C GLU A 475 -0.86 -18.03 -19.85
N LEU A 476 -0.38 -17.93 -21.10
CA LEU A 476 0.01 -16.66 -21.73
C LEU A 476 -1.14 -15.94 -22.43
N ASP A 477 -2.22 -16.64 -22.74
CA ASP A 477 -3.44 -16.02 -23.28
C ASP A 477 -4.19 -15.31 -22.15
N LYS A 478 -4.29 -13.99 -22.23
CA LYS A 478 -4.87 -13.15 -21.17
C LYS A 478 -6.31 -13.51 -20.81
N ALA A 479 -7.15 -13.83 -21.82
CA ALA A 479 -8.55 -14.14 -21.57
C ALA A 479 -8.69 -15.50 -20.87
N LYS A 480 -7.98 -16.52 -21.34
CA LYS A 480 -7.97 -17.84 -20.70
C LYS A 480 -7.38 -17.78 -19.29
N ARG A 481 -6.31 -16.98 -19.09
CA ARG A 481 -5.75 -16.77 -17.77
C ARG A 481 -6.74 -16.13 -16.83
N ALA A 482 -7.47 -15.09 -17.28
CA ALA A 482 -8.51 -14.45 -16.50
C ALA A 482 -9.60 -15.42 -16.06
N ASP A 483 -10.05 -16.31 -16.95
CA ASP A 483 -11.04 -17.35 -16.62
C ASP A 483 -10.50 -18.34 -15.58
N LEU A 484 -9.25 -18.80 -15.72
CA LEU A 484 -8.60 -19.68 -14.75
C LEU A 484 -8.45 -19.03 -13.38
N VAL A 485 -8.07 -17.75 -13.35
CA VAL A 485 -7.97 -16.96 -12.11
C VAL A 485 -9.32 -16.84 -11.43
N LYS A 486 -10.40 -16.52 -12.15
CA LYS A 486 -11.76 -16.48 -11.59
C LYS A 486 -12.18 -17.84 -11.06
N GLN A 487 -11.91 -18.93 -11.77
CA GLN A 487 -12.18 -20.29 -11.28
C GLN A 487 -11.43 -20.57 -9.97
N ALA A 488 -10.13 -20.21 -9.90
CA ALA A 488 -9.33 -20.41 -8.69
C ALA A 488 -9.89 -19.66 -7.48
N PHE A 489 -10.22 -18.36 -7.62
CA PHE A 489 -10.83 -17.60 -6.52
C PHE A 489 -12.25 -18.08 -6.18
N THR A 490 -13.02 -18.53 -7.15
CA THR A 490 -14.33 -19.16 -6.91
C THR A 490 -14.17 -20.43 -6.08
N THR A 491 -13.17 -21.27 -6.39
CA THR A 491 -12.89 -22.50 -5.61
C THR A 491 -12.55 -22.21 -4.15
N ILE A 492 -11.78 -21.14 -3.85
CA ILE A 492 -11.50 -20.70 -2.47
C ILE A 492 -12.82 -20.30 -1.77
N TYR A 493 -13.63 -19.48 -2.46
CA TYR A 493 -14.89 -18.99 -1.91
C TYR A 493 -15.87 -20.13 -1.61
N GLU A 494 -16.03 -21.09 -2.54
CA GLU A 494 -16.95 -22.24 -2.41
C GLU A 494 -16.45 -23.31 -1.44
N ALA A 495 -15.16 -23.33 -1.10
CA ALA A 495 -14.66 -24.09 0.03
C ALA A 495 -15.07 -23.50 1.38
N TYR A 496 -15.67 -22.30 1.39
CA TYR A 496 -16.12 -21.55 2.56
C TYR A 496 -15.00 -21.35 3.59
N VAL A 497 -13.80 -21.06 3.12
CA VAL A 497 -12.62 -20.83 3.98
C VAL A 497 -12.22 -19.35 4.06
N SER A 498 -12.60 -18.55 3.07
CA SER A 498 -12.38 -17.10 3.03
C SER A 498 -13.65 -16.40 2.53
N ASN A 499 -14.29 -15.61 3.40
CA ASN A 499 -15.49 -14.83 3.09
C ASN A 499 -15.14 -13.35 2.93
N PRO A 500 -14.83 -12.86 1.75
CA PRO A 500 -14.57 -11.43 1.53
C PRO A 500 -15.81 -10.60 1.89
N ILE A 501 -15.65 -9.74 2.90
CA ILE A 501 -16.76 -8.93 3.45
C ILE A 501 -16.89 -7.63 2.65
N TYR A 502 -15.79 -6.92 2.47
CA TYR A 502 -15.78 -5.67 1.71
C TYR A 502 -14.42 -5.38 1.05
N TYR A 503 -14.48 -4.49 0.08
CA TYR A 503 -13.30 -3.80 -0.44
C TYR A 503 -13.29 -2.38 0.12
N ILE A 504 -12.16 -2.00 0.74
CA ILE A 504 -12.00 -0.66 1.31
C ILE A 504 -11.86 0.38 0.20
N LYS A 505 -12.49 1.54 0.37
CA LYS A 505 -12.21 2.72 -0.44
C LYS A 505 -11.11 3.53 0.24
N PRO A 506 -9.94 3.69 -0.38
CA PRO A 506 -8.98 4.68 0.08
C PRO A 506 -9.58 6.08 0.00
N LEU A 507 -9.47 6.82 1.11
CA LEU A 507 -10.04 8.15 1.24
C LEU A 507 -8.91 9.17 1.23
N GLU A 508 -8.98 10.10 0.27
CA GLU A 508 -7.98 11.12 0.01
C GLU A 508 -8.64 12.50 -0.04
N ALA A 509 -7.88 13.54 0.27
CA ALA A 509 -8.34 14.93 0.15
C ALA A 509 -7.20 15.84 -0.28
N TYR A 510 -7.50 16.83 -1.12
CA TYR A 510 -6.50 17.79 -1.60
C TYR A 510 -7.02 19.20 -1.70
N ARG A 511 -6.11 20.17 -1.61
CA ARG A 511 -6.36 21.60 -1.78
C ARG A 511 -6.58 21.93 -3.26
N SER A 512 -7.85 22.05 -3.67
CA SER A 512 -8.20 22.35 -5.07
C SER A 512 -7.91 23.80 -5.48
N ASP A 513 -7.67 24.68 -4.53
CA ASP A 513 -7.18 26.03 -4.78
C ASP A 513 -5.67 26.08 -5.08
N ARG A 514 -4.92 25.00 -4.79
CA ARG A 514 -3.48 24.92 -5.01
C ARG A 514 -3.07 23.92 -6.10
N VAL A 515 -3.77 22.80 -6.20
CA VAL A 515 -3.38 21.71 -7.10
C VAL A 515 -4.60 21.05 -7.72
N ASP A 516 -4.46 20.61 -8.97
CA ASP A 516 -5.43 19.78 -9.71
C ASP A 516 -4.69 18.89 -10.73
N GLY A 517 -5.42 18.30 -11.67
CA GLY A 517 -4.85 17.53 -12.78
C GLY A 517 -4.37 16.13 -12.41
N PHE A 518 -4.70 15.63 -11.23
CA PHE A 518 -4.35 14.27 -10.81
C PHE A 518 -4.97 13.21 -11.71
N VAL A 519 -4.14 12.31 -12.23
CA VAL A 519 -4.61 11.07 -12.87
C VAL A 519 -4.72 9.99 -11.80
N THR A 520 -5.94 9.49 -11.59
CA THR A 520 -6.19 8.40 -10.65
C THR A 520 -5.82 7.04 -11.27
N GLN A 521 -5.59 6.03 -10.44
CA GLN A 521 -5.40 4.65 -10.87
C GLN A 521 -6.34 3.71 -10.07
N PRO A 522 -7.29 3.01 -10.74
CA PRO A 522 -7.63 3.14 -12.16
C PRO A 522 -8.06 4.56 -12.55
N GLU A 523 -7.97 4.90 -13.85
CA GLU A 523 -8.24 6.26 -14.35
C GLU A 523 -9.64 6.76 -14.00
N LYS A 524 -10.61 5.85 -13.89
CA LYS A 524 -11.96 6.17 -13.46
C LYS A 524 -12.20 5.71 -12.02
N GLY A 525 -12.30 6.68 -11.11
CA GLY A 525 -12.65 6.40 -9.71
C GLY A 525 -11.55 5.71 -8.90
N GLY A 526 -10.31 5.81 -9.34
CA GLY A 526 -9.17 5.26 -8.62
C GLY A 526 -8.60 6.19 -7.56
N VAL A 527 -7.39 5.89 -7.11
CA VAL A 527 -6.64 6.62 -6.09
C VAL A 527 -5.64 7.60 -6.72
N ILE A 528 -5.34 8.69 -6.02
CA ILE A 528 -4.29 9.65 -6.39
C ILE A 528 -2.92 9.15 -5.90
N LEU A 529 -2.85 8.75 -4.62
CA LEU A 529 -1.67 8.17 -3.99
C LEU A 529 -1.75 6.64 -3.97
N ASN A 530 -0.69 5.99 -3.53
CA ASN A 530 -0.63 4.53 -3.38
C ASN A 530 -1.00 3.74 -4.65
N GLN A 531 -0.68 4.29 -5.82
CA GLN A 531 -0.80 3.66 -7.12
C GLN A 531 0.28 2.58 -7.30
N ASN A 532 0.07 1.67 -8.25
CA ASN A 532 1.12 0.77 -8.72
C ASN A 532 2.17 1.49 -9.59
N GLY A 533 1.83 2.68 -10.09
CA GLY A 533 2.71 3.59 -10.82
C GLY A 533 2.87 4.93 -10.08
N TYR A 534 3.18 5.98 -10.82
CA TYR A 534 3.45 7.34 -10.34
C TYR A 534 2.48 8.39 -10.91
N TRP A 535 1.42 7.96 -11.60
CA TRP A 535 0.59 8.84 -12.43
C TRP A 535 -0.06 9.99 -11.65
N GLY A 536 -0.46 9.78 -10.40
CA GLY A 536 -1.12 10.80 -9.59
C GLY A 536 -0.27 12.05 -9.44
N LEU A 537 0.90 11.94 -8.85
CA LEU A 537 1.78 13.09 -8.61
C LEU A 537 2.52 13.55 -9.88
N TYR A 538 2.80 12.65 -10.82
CA TYR A 538 3.45 13.01 -12.09
C TYR A 538 2.56 13.91 -12.95
N SER A 539 1.24 13.68 -12.95
CA SER A 539 0.28 14.46 -13.75
C SER A 539 -0.19 15.74 -13.08
N ALA A 540 0.07 15.91 -11.78
CA ALA A 540 -0.40 17.04 -11.00
C ALA A 540 0.06 18.39 -11.56
N GLU A 541 -0.79 19.41 -11.42
CA GLU A 541 -0.53 20.78 -11.87
C GLU A 541 -0.91 21.75 -10.75
N LEU A 542 -0.08 22.76 -10.52
CA LEU A 542 -0.46 23.86 -9.62
C LEU A 542 -1.52 24.72 -10.30
N THR A 543 -2.54 25.14 -9.53
CA THR A 543 -3.59 26.02 -10.05
C THR A 543 -3.04 27.43 -10.27
N SER A 544 -3.61 28.19 -11.21
CA SER A 544 -3.17 29.54 -11.57
C SER A 544 -3.31 30.58 -10.45
N ALA A 545 -4.02 30.26 -9.38
CA ALA A 545 -4.12 31.12 -8.20
C ALA A 545 -2.77 31.28 -7.48
N ASP A 546 -1.96 30.23 -7.42
CA ASP A 546 -0.63 30.27 -6.80
C ASP A 546 0.47 30.83 -7.70
N ALA A 547 0.26 30.87 -9.00
CA ALA A 547 1.15 31.57 -9.91
C ALA A 547 1.04 33.11 -9.75
N ALA A 548 0.03 33.61 -9.02
CA ALA A 548 -0.26 35.03 -8.87
C ALA A 548 -0.11 35.58 -7.45
N ASP A 549 -0.03 34.73 -6.40
CA ASP A 549 0.03 35.22 -5.00
C ASP A 549 1.46 35.12 -4.41
N ASP A 550 2.40 35.76 -5.09
CA ASP A 550 3.68 36.19 -4.49
C ASP A 550 3.52 37.52 -3.73
N GLY A 551 2.43 37.66 -3.02
CA GLY A 551 2.17 38.69 -2.03
C GLY A 551 2.91 38.40 -0.74
N GLY A 552 4.26 38.22 -0.81
CA GLY A 552 5.10 38.09 0.35
C GLY A 552 4.81 39.14 1.39
N THR A 553 4.43 38.75 2.59
CA THR A 553 4.43 39.62 3.77
C THR A 553 5.76 40.36 3.82
N PRO A 554 5.78 41.69 3.83
CA PRO A 554 7.06 42.43 3.75
C PRO A 554 7.98 41.96 4.87
N GLY A 555 9.14 41.39 4.54
CA GLY A 555 10.12 40.83 5.48
C GLY A 555 10.65 41.76 6.57
N TRP A 556 10.13 43.00 6.67
CA TRP A 556 10.43 43.91 7.76
C TRP A 556 9.53 43.74 9.00
N LEU A 557 8.44 42.98 8.91
CA LEU A 557 7.57 42.70 10.07
C LEU A 557 8.13 41.59 10.99
N ILE A 558 9.00 40.73 10.49
CA ILE A 558 9.60 39.62 11.27
C ILE A 558 10.61 40.14 12.36
N PRO A 559 11.45 41.16 12.11
CA PRO A 559 12.36 41.65 13.14
C PRO A 559 11.62 42.34 14.30
N ALA A 560 10.44 42.95 14.05
CA ALA A 560 9.71 43.65 15.11
C ALA A 560 9.05 42.69 16.13
N ALA A 561 8.51 41.57 15.67
CA ALA A 561 7.89 40.58 16.57
C ALA A 561 8.96 39.85 17.42
N VAL A 562 10.11 39.52 16.84
CA VAL A 562 11.22 38.90 17.58
C VAL A 562 11.84 39.83 18.61
N VAL A 563 11.94 41.14 18.32
CA VAL A 563 12.44 42.13 19.27
C VAL A 563 11.47 42.32 20.43
N VAL A 564 10.15 42.30 20.19
CA VAL A 564 9.13 42.41 21.26
C VAL A 564 9.14 41.15 22.16
N VAL A 565 9.29 39.95 21.59
CA VAL A 565 9.38 38.71 22.38
C VAL A 565 10.68 38.63 23.20
N LEU A 566 11.82 39.06 22.63
CA LEU A 566 13.10 39.10 23.36
C LEU A 566 13.12 40.19 24.43
N ALA A 567 12.48 41.34 24.20
CA ALA A 567 12.33 42.37 25.21
C ALA A 567 11.38 41.94 26.35
N GLY A 568 10.31 41.18 26.04
CA GLY A 568 9.41 40.57 27.03
C GLY A 568 10.11 39.53 27.91
N ILE A 569 10.94 38.68 27.33
CA ILE A 569 11.71 37.65 28.06
C ILE A 569 12.78 38.29 28.92
N ALA A 570 13.49 39.32 28.44
CA ALA A 570 14.49 40.05 29.23
C ALA A 570 13.84 40.80 30.39
N GLY A 571 12.65 41.40 30.18
CA GLY A 571 11.86 42.05 31.26
C GLY A 571 11.40 41.04 32.31
N PHE A 572 10.92 39.87 31.91
CA PHE A 572 10.46 38.83 32.82
C PHE A 572 11.61 38.24 33.66
N VAL A 573 12.80 38.06 33.09
CA VAL A 573 14.00 37.60 33.80
C VAL A 573 14.53 38.64 34.76
N ALA A 574 14.46 39.95 34.44
CA ALA A 574 14.88 41.04 35.31
C ALA A 574 13.93 41.22 36.53
N VAL A 575 12.62 41.03 36.35
CA VAL A 575 11.63 41.05 37.44
C VAL A 575 11.80 39.84 38.37
N ARG A 576 12.10 38.65 37.83
CA ARG A 576 12.31 37.42 38.63
C ARG A 576 13.62 37.46 39.44
N ARG A 577 14.65 38.17 38.95
CA ARG A 577 15.91 38.38 39.71
C ARG A 577 15.80 39.42 40.84
N ARG A 578 14.77 40.26 40.87
CA ARG A 578 14.52 41.23 41.95
C ARG A 578 13.60 40.70 43.06
N GLY A 579 12.89 39.59 42.83
CA GLY A 579 12.01 38.97 43.82
C GLY A 579 12.66 37.83 44.67
N GLY A 580 13.95 37.53 44.45
CA GLY A 580 14.64 36.41 45.09
C GLY A 580 15.65 36.80 46.19
N ALA A 581 15.43 37.93 46.89
CA ALA A 581 16.32 38.31 47.99
C ALA A 581 15.49 38.82 49.20
N ALA A 582 14.70 37.94 49.81
CA ALA A 582 14.19 38.05 51.19
C ALA A 582 13.43 36.74 51.52
N GLU A 583 14.02 35.91 52.28
CA GLU A 583 13.48 34.96 53.27
C GLU A 583 14.30 33.67 53.34
N ASP A 584 15.41 33.80 54.05
CA ASP A 584 15.99 32.73 54.86
C ASP A 584 16.15 33.28 56.25
N ARG A 585 15.16 32.99 57.15
CA ARG A 585 15.29 32.94 58.63
C ARG A 585 13.93 32.53 59.21
N GLU A 586 13.73 31.26 59.47
CA GLU A 586 13.42 30.55 60.72
C GLU A 586 13.09 29.09 60.44
#